data_2aa1add4bffb915cb9c1d96e16250450
#
_entry.id   2aa1add4bffb915cb9c1d96e16250450
#
_cell.length_a   1.000
_cell.length_b   1.000
_cell.length_c   1.000
_cell.angle_alpha   90.00
_cell.angle_beta   90.00
_cell.angle_gamma   90.00
#
_symmetry.space_group_name_H-M   'P 1'
#
loop_
_entity.id
_entity.type
_entity.pdbx_description
1 polymer ?
#
loop_
_entity_poly.entity_id
_entity_poly.type
_entity_poly.pdbx_seq_one_letter_code
_entity_poly.pdbx_strand_id
1 'polypeptide(L)'
;RFDGQYWRMYPLPNHSMVRSVAVDKAGRVFTGGRGEFGYWTSGPFGEMTYHSLSKLVADKTYFPNEEIWKIIVEDNRVFFHTFSKSYIWENNTIRALTAKGEPFLFPHQLKNQLFFEQLPSGLHEFKAGKLVPVLGKEMLRDKNVLAILPFDKSNSIIATVHHGLYLMESNGTIKPWSIPANAILSQSQINNGIYLFDRQYAFGTIQNGVIIINKNGEVVQHINKNNGLQNNTVLSLAVDKQSNLWVGLDNGIDRIDINSPLYYYSDLTGNIGTVYSSIIFDNKIYLGTNQGLFVSDWQGVNDYKSLNFRIVPNSQGQVWKLANIKGQLICGHNNGTFVVDGNTMHQ
;
A
#
# COMPACT_ATOMS: atom_id res chain seq x y z
N ARG A 1 -12.07 -12.09 -9.06
CA ARG A 1 -12.39 -10.95 -9.92
C ARG A 1 -13.60 -10.20 -9.39
N PHE A 2 -13.48 -8.89 -9.30
CA PHE A 2 -14.58 -7.96 -9.01
C PHE A 2 -15.02 -7.27 -10.30
N ASP A 3 -16.32 -7.24 -10.58
CA ASP A 3 -16.87 -6.64 -11.80
C ASP A 3 -17.51 -5.25 -11.57
N GLY A 4 -17.36 -4.72 -10.35
CA GLY A 4 -17.98 -3.47 -9.90
C GLY A 4 -19.16 -3.71 -8.95
N GLN A 5 -19.73 -4.91 -8.96
CA GLN A 5 -20.88 -5.28 -8.13
C GLN A 5 -20.69 -6.61 -7.41
N TYR A 6 -20.16 -7.64 -8.12
CA TYR A 6 -20.02 -8.99 -7.59
C TYR A 6 -18.58 -9.49 -7.62
N TRP A 7 -18.23 -10.29 -6.62
CA TRP A 7 -17.00 -11.04 -6.57
C TRP A 7 -17.21 -12.43 -7.18
N ARG A 8 -16.33 -12.82 -8.12
CA ARG A 8 -16.29 -14.17 -8.69
C ARG A 8 -14.94 -14.80 -8.42
N MET A 9 -14.95 -16.05 -7.94
CA MET A 9 -13.73 -16.81 -7.66
C MET A 9 -13.39 -17.71 -8.86
N TYR A 10 -12.12 -17.72 -9.24
CA TYR A 10 -11.54 -18.57 -10.28
C TYR A 10 -10.33 -19.29 -9.71
N PRO A 11 -10.45 -20.56 -9.24
CA PRO A 11 -9.34 -21.30 -8.66
C PRO A 11 -8.34 -21.72 -9.74
N LEU A 12 -7.05 -21.80 -9.36
CA LEU A 12 -6.06 -22.48 -10.19
C LEU A 12 -6.40 -23.97 -10.34
N PRO A 13 -5.98 -24.66 -11.43
CA PRO A 13 -6.33 -26.06 -11.66
C PRO A 13 -5.88 -27.01 -10.54
N ASN A 14 -4.78 -26.70 -9.85
CA ASN A 14 -4.28 -27.47 -8.72
C ASN A 14 -4.77 -26.96 -7.35
N HIS A 15 -5.72 -26.02 -7.33
CA HIS A 15 -6.29 -25.39 -6.14
C HIS A 15 -5.26 -24.72 -5.21
N SER A 16 -4.04 -24.45 -5.68
CA SER A 16 -3.06 -23.71 -4.90
C SER A 16 -3.47 -22.25 -4.73
N MET A 17 -3.00 -21.64 -3.65
CA MET A 17 -3.22 -20.22 -3.37
C MET A 17 -2.51 -19.36 -4.43
N VAL A 18 -3.21 -18.40 -5.01
CA VAL A 18 -2.62 -17.40 -5.90
C VAL A 18 -1.80 -16.41 -5.06
N ARG A 19 -0.49 -16.33 -5.34
CA ARG A 19 0.45 -15.42 -4.67
C ARG A 19 0.69 -14.15 -5.46
N SER A 20 0.57 -14.21 -6.77
CA SER A 20 0.84 -13.07 -7.65
C SER A 20 -0.13 -13.01 -8.82
N VAL A 21 -0.50 -11.78 -9.17
CA VAL A 21 -1.38 -11.47 -10.30
C VAL A 21 -0.77 -10.30 -11.08
N ALA A 22 -0.79 -10.38 -12.40
CA ALA A 22 -0.42 -9.29 -13.28
C ALA A 22 -1.33 -9.28 -14.52
N VAL A 23 -1.47 -8.12 -15.16
CA VAL A 23 -2.32 -7.97 -16.35
C VAL A 23 -1.50 -7.34 -17.46
N ASP A 24 -1.62 -7.86 -18.69
CA ASP A 24 -0.99 -7.26 -19.84
C ASP A 24 -1.89 -6.24 -20.58
N LYS A 25 -1.32 -5.60 -21.59
CA LYS A 25 -2.04 -4.63 -22.43
C LYS A 25 -3.20 -5.23 -23.21
N ALA A 26 -3.19 -6.55 -23.47
CA ALA A 26 -4.25 -7.28 -24.14
C ALA A 26 -5.38 -7.73 -23.20
N GLY A 27 -5.26 -7.46 -21.89
CA GLY A 27 -6.23 -7.84 -20.87
C GLY A 27 -6.10 -9.30 -20.41
N ARG A 28 -5.02 -10.02 -20.76
CA ARG A 28 -4.74 -11.34 -20.18
C ARG A 28 -4.33 -11.19 -18.74
N VAL A 29 -4.93 -11.98 -17.85
CA VAL A 29 -4.65 -11.96 -16.42
C VAL A 29 -3.72 -13.11 -16.10
N PHE A 30 -2.44 -12.80 -15.81
CA PHE A 30 -1.45 -13.78 -15.41
C PHE A 30 -1.58 -14.08 -13.91
N THR A 31 -1.54 -15.34 -13.55
CA THR A 31 -1.61 -15.80 -12.15
C THR A 31 -0.56 -16.85 -11.87
N GLY A 32 -0.06 -16.85 -10.64
CA GLY A 32 0.91 -17.83 -10.18
C GLY A 32 0.67 -18.21 -8.73
N GLY A 33 0.83 -19.48 -8.45
CA GLY A 33 0.76 -20.09 -7.13
C GLY A 33 1.84 -21.17 -6.97
N ARG A 34 1.65 -22.10 -6.06
CA ARG A 34 2.58 -23.21 -5.84
C ARG A 34 2.41 -24.24 -6.94
N GLY A 35 3.49 -24.50 -7.68
CA GLY A 35 3.53 -25.52 -8.72
C GLY A 35 2.64 -25.25 -9.94
N GLU A 36 2.04 -24.07 -10.05
CA GLU A 36 1.18 -23.71 -11.17
C GLU A 36 1.27 -22.22 -11.49
N PHE A 37 1.40 -21.91 -12.78
CA PHE A 37 1.28 -20.56 -13.31
C PHE A 37 0.78 -20.57 -14.75
N GLY A 38 0.14 -19.49 -15.14
CA GLY A 38 -0.41 -19.33 -16.48
C GLY A 38 -1.17 -18.01 -16.61
N TYR A 39 -2.09 -17.99 -17.56
CA TYR A 39 -2.92 -16.79 -17.77
C TYR A 39 -4.38 -17.15 -18.06
N TRP A 40 -5.24 -16.18 -17.81
CA TRP A 40 -6.67 -16.22 -18.09
C TRP A 40 -6.99 -15.31 -19.26
N THR A 41 -7.86 -15.75 -20.11
CA THR A 41 -8.51 -14.94 -21.16
C THR A 41 -9.99 -14.79 -20.84
N SER A 42 -10.54 -13.60 -21.13
CA SER A 42 -11.97 -13.36 -20.98
C SER A 42 -12.68 -13.62 -22.29
N GLY A 43 -13.73 -14.43 -22.26
CA GLY A 43 -14.65 -14.61 -23.37
C GLY A 43 -15.67 -13.47 -23.50
N PRO A 44 -16.53 -13.51 -24.53
CA PRO A 44 -17.46 -12.43 -24.87
C PRO A 44 -18.52 -12.18 -23.79
N PHE A 45 -18.85 -13.17 -22.97
CA PHE A 45 -19.82 -13.06 -21.86
C PHE A 45 -19.13 -12.89 -20.49
N GLY A 46 -17.81 -12.63 -20.49
CA GLY A 46 -17.03 -12.41 -19.27
C GLY A 46 -16.60 -13.69 -18.55
N GLU A 47 -16.82 -14.86 -19.14
CA GLU A 47 -16.25 -16.12 -18.67
C GLU A 47 -14.73 -16.10 -18.79
N MET A 48 -14.05 -16.77 -17.86
CA MET A 48 -12.59 -16.81 -17.81
C MET A 48 -12.10 -18.21 -18.15
N THR A 49 -11.21 -18.31 -19.13
CA THR A 49 -10.55 -19.56 -19.52
C THR A 49 -9.08 -19.53 -19.11
N TYR A 50 -8.64 -20.57 -18.40
CA TYR A 50 -7.26 -20.68 -17.94
C TYR A 50 -6.38 -21.43 -18.95
N HIS A 51 -5.16 -20.89 -19.16
CA HIS A 51 -4.12 -21.45 -20.00
C HIS A 51 -2.89 -21.70 -19.13
N SER A 52 -2.63 -22.97 -18.80
CA SER A 52 -1.46 -23.35 -17.99
C SER A 52 -0.19 -23.23 -18.80
N LEU A 53 0.80 -22.48 -18.26
CA LEU A 53 2.15 -22.36 -18.78
C LEU A 53 3.14 -23.25 -18.02
N SER A 54 2.83 -23.66 -16.81
CA SER A 54 3.66 -24.56 -16.00
C SER A 54 3.97 -25.88 -16.70
N LYS A 55 3.07 -26.33 -17.59
CA LYS A 55 3.24 -27.54 -18.41
C LYS A 55 4.42 -27.45 -19.38
N LEU A 56 4.85 -26.25 -19.75
CA LEU A 56 5.96 -25.99 -20.66
C LEU A 56 7.32 -25.98 -19.94
N VAL A 57 7.35 -26.04 -18.60
CA VAL A 57 8.60 -26.10 -17.83
C VAL A 57 9.26 -27.46 -18.04
N ALA A 58 10.49 -27.44 -18.53
CA ALA A 58 11.23 -28.65 -18.83
C ALA A 58 11.67 -29.43 -17.57
N ASP A 59 12.14 -28.70 -16.55
CA ASP A 59 12.57 -29.29 -15.28
C ASP A 59 11.36 -29.54 -14.38
N LYS A 60 10.89 -30.79 -14.34
CA LYS A 60 9.73 -31.22 -13.55
C LYS A 60 10.07 -31.58 -12.10
N THR A 61 11.34 -31.66 -11.73
CA THR A 61 11.74 -32.17 -10.41
C THR A 61 11.55 -31.15 -9.28
N TYR A 62 11.81 -29.88 -9.55
CA TYR A 62 11.73 -28.82 -8.53
C TYR A 62 10.45 -27.98 -8.59
N PHE A 63 9.91 -27.82 -9.80
CA PHE A 63 8.81 -26.89 -10.03
C PHE A 63 7.55 -27.13 -9.15
N PRO A 64 7.09 -28.35 -8.88
CA PRO A 64 5.86 -28.57 -8.08
C PRO A 64 5.91 -27.99 -6.66
N ASN A 65 7.11 -27.73 -6.14
CA ASN A 65 7.32 -27.21 -4.79
C ASN A 65 7.63 -25.71 -4.75
N GLU A 66 7.79 -25.07 -5.90
CA GLU A 66 8.08 -23.64 -5.97
C GLU A 66 6.82 -22.80 -5.98
N GLU A 67 6.83 -21.67 -5.30
CA GLU A 67 5.77 -20.69 -5.30
C GLU A 67 6.13 -19.50 -6.20
N ILE A 68 5.19 -19.03 -7.02
CA ILE A 68 5.35 -17.85 -7.84
C ILE A 68 4.98 -16.61 -7.03
N TRP A 69 5.98 -15.95 -6.48
CA TRP A 69 5.81 -14.79 -5.61
C TRP A 69 5.59 -13.48 -6.33
N LYS A 70 6.10 -13.35 -7.55
CA LYS A 70 5.97 -12.12 -8.34
C LYS A 70 5.82 -12.45 -9.81
N ILE A 71 4.95 -11.70 -10.49
CA ILE A 71 4.81 -11.74 -11.94
C ILE A 71 5.11 -10.36 -12.48
N ILE A 72 5.97 -10.28 -13.50
CA ILE A 72 6.26 -9.06 -14.24
C ILE A 72 5.95 -9.28 -15.70
N VAL A 73 5.17 -8.37 -16.26
CA VAL A 73 4.76 -8.41 -17.67
C VAL A 73 5.50 -7.30 -18.43
N GLU A 74 6.28 -7.69 -19.41
CA GLU A 74 6.84 -6.83 -20.44
C GLU A 74 6.11 -7.07 -21.78
N ASP A 75 6.34 -6.23 -22.77
CA ASP A 75 5.60 -6.29 -24.04
C ASP A 75 5.69 -7.67 -24.72
N ASN A 76 6.86 -8.30 -24.71
CA ASN A 76 7.12 -9.56 -25.43
C ASN A 76 7.35 -10.76 -24.51
N ARG A 77 7.41 -10.58 -23.21
CA ARG A 77 7.74 -11.66 -22.27
C ARG A 77 7.12 -11.45 -20.90
N VAL A 78 6.94 -12.55 -20.19
CA VAL A 78 6.40 -12.54 -18.82
C VAL A 78 7.36 -13.32 -17.92
N PHE A 79 7.68 -12.73 -16.77
CA PHE A 79 8.51 -13.32 -15.74
C PHE A 79 7.63 -13.87 -14.63
N PHE A 80 7.75 -15.15 -14.34
CA PHE A 80 7.15 -15.82 -13.19
C PHE A 80 8.26 -16.12 -12.20
N HIS A 81 8.29 -15.39 -11.11
CA HIS A 81 9.43 -15.37 -10.22
C HIS A 81 9.21 -16.21 -8.96
N THR A 82 10.20 -17.05 -8.65
CA THR A 82 10.37 -17.77 -7.39
C THR A 82 11.65 -17.29 -6.70
N PHE A 83 11.90 -17.71 -5.46
CA PHE A 83 13.16 -17.36 -4.78
C PHE A 83 14.38 -18.13 -5.29
N SER A 84 14.19 -19.19 -6.07
CA SER A 84 15.30 -19.98 -6.65
C SER A 84 15.62 -19.56 -8.08
N LYS A 85 14.62 -19.11 -8.84
CA LYS A 85 14.77 -18.79 -10.26
C LYS A 85 13.60 -17.90 -10.76
N SER A 86 13.74 -17.41 -11.99
CA SER A 86 12.65 -16.72 -12.67
C SER A 86 12.36 -17.40 -13.99
N TYR A 87 11.14 -17.92 -14.17
CA TYR A 87 10.69 -18.49 -15.42
C TYR A 87 10.28 -17.38 -16.38
N ILE A 88 10.86 -17.37 -17.57
CA ILE A 88 10.61 -16.35 -18.59
C ILE A 88 9.84 -17.02 -19.72
N TRP A 89 8.58 -16.61 -19.88
CA TRP A 89 7.74 -17.00 -21.01
C TRP A 89 7.92 -16.00 -22.15
N GLU A 90 8.39 -16.48 -23.28
CA GLU A 90 8.65 -15.69 -24.48
C GLU A 90 8.49 -16.59 -25.71
N ASN A 91 7.83 -16.10 -26.77
CA ASN A 91 7.61 -16.87 -28.01
C ASN A 91 7.06 -18.30 -27.77
N ASN A 92 6.09 -18.41 -26.87
CA ASN A 92 5.45 -19.68 -26.48
C ASN A 92 6.40 -20.76 -25.91
N THR A 93 7.56 -20.33 -25.41
CA THR A 93 8.57 -21.17 -24.75
C THR A 93 8.87 -20.65 -23.35
N ILE A 94 9.37 -21.53 -22.49
CA ILE A 94 9.83 -21.13 -21.15
C ILE A 94 11.31 -21.44 -20.99
N ARG A 95 12.06 -20.43 -20.54
CA ARG A 95 13.44 -20.59 -20.08
C ARG A 95 13.56 -20.14 -18.63
N ALA A 96 14.48 -20.70 -17.90
CA ALA A 96 14.76 -20.31 -16.51
C ALA A 96 15.99 -19.39 -16.44
N LEU A 97 15.84 -18.28 -15.72
CA LEU A 97 16.93 -17.44 -15.26
C LEU A 97 17.29 -17.90 -13.84
N THR A 98 18.51 -18.36 -13.62
CA THR A 98 19.00 -18.83 -12.33
C THR A 98 20.10 -17.92 -11.81
N ALA A 99 20.24 -17.83 -10.51
CA ALA A 99 21.21 -17.01 -9.80
C ALA A 99 22.42 -17.82 -9.33
N LYS A 100 22.94 -18.77 -10.10
CA LYS A 100 24.19 -19.51 -9.84
C LYS A 100 24.44 -19.87 -8.36
N GLY A 101 23.41 -20.34 -7.65
CA GLY A 101 23.50 -20.75 -6.24
C GLY A 101 23.13 -19.67 -5.21
N GLU A 102 22.86 -18.46 -5.63
CA GLU A 102 22.35 -17.39 -4.76
C GLU A 102 20.82 -17.31 -4.86
N PRO A 103 20.07 -17.19 -3.75
CA PRO A 103 18.64 -16.97 -3.83
C PRO A 103 18.32 -15.55 -4.35
N PHE A 104 17.22 -15.46 -5.09
CA PHE A 104 16.62 -14.19 -5.45
C PHE A 104 15.74 -13.67 -4.33
N LEU A 105 15.67 -12.34 -4.19
CA LEU A 105 14.52 -11.66 -3.63
C LEU A 105 13.60 -11.17 -4.75
N PHE A 106 12.73 -10.19 -4.48
CA PHE A 106 11.73 -9.78 -5.44
C PHE A 106 12.33 -9.01 -6.63
N PRO A 107 11.88 -9.27 -7.85
CA PRO A 107 12.19 -8.45 -9.01
C PRO A 107 11.38 -7.13 -8.98
N HIS A 108 11.97 -6.08 -9.54
CA HIS A 108 11.37 -4.75 -9.61
C HIS A 108 11.45 -4.21 -11.03
N GLN A 109 10.32 -3.74 -11.55
CA GLN A 109 10.24 -3.10 -12.85
C GLN A 109 10.21 -1.58 -12.67
N LEU A 110 11.10 -0.88 -13.36
CA LEU A 110 11.15 0.57 -13.44
C LEU A 110 11.19 0.99 -14.90
N LYS A 111 10.10 1.49 -15.44
CA LYS A 111 9.96 1.77 -16.88
C LYS A 111 10.32 0.51 -17.71
N ASN A 112 11.38 0.59 -18.53
CA ASN A 112 11.87 -0.49 -19.38
C ASN A 112 13.06 -1.26 -18.75
N GLN A 113 13.36 -1.02 -17.48
CA GLN A 113 14.42 -1.67 -16.74
C GLN A 113 13.83 -2.68 -15.77
N LEU A 114 14.49 -3.81 -15.63
CA LEU A 114 14.11 -4.88 -14.71
C LEU A 114 15.29 -5.18 -13.79
N PHE A 115 15.04 -5.12 -12.50
CA PHE A 115 16.04 -5.35 -11.47
C PHE A 115 15.70 -6.61 -10.68
N PHE A 116 16.75 -7.35 -10.30
CA PHE A 116 16.69 -8.51 -9.43
C PHE A 116 17.63 -8.30 -8.25
N GLU A 117 17.17 -8.57 -7.05
CA GLU A 117 18.05 -8.65 -5.89
C GLU A 117 18.47 -10.10 -5.67
N GLN A 118 19.78 -10.33 -5.57
CA GLN A 118 20.39 -11.62 -5.26
C GLN A 118 21.05 -11.54 -3.87
N LEU A 119 20.91 -12.59 -3.07
CA LEU A 119 21.53 -12.63 -1.74
C LEU A 119 22.76 -13.56 -1.76
N PRO A 120 23.95 -13.08 -1.30
CA PRO A 120 24.19 -11.75 -0.71
C PRO A 120 24.73 -10.70 -1.70
N SER A 121 24.76 -11.00 -3.01
CA SER A 121 25.45 -10.14 -3.99
C SER A 121 24.73 -8.83 -4.33
N GLY A 122 23.48 -8.63 -3.88
CA GLY A 122 22.72 -7.37 -3.96
C GLY A 122 22.01 -7.15 -5.30
N LEU A 123 21.79 -5.89 -5.67
CA LEU A 123 20.93 -5.50 -6.79
C LEU A 123 21.62 -5.65 -8.14
N HIS A 124 20.94 -6.28 -9.09
CA HIS A 124 21.37 -6.50 -10.47
C HIS A 124 20.31 -6.04 -11.46
N GLU A 125 20.71 -5.44 -12.56
CA GLU A 125 19.84 -5.13 -13.68
C GLU A 125 19.84 -6.26 -14.71
N PHE A 126 18.68 -6.66 -15.21
CA PHE A 126 18.56 -7.65 -16.26
C PHE A 126 18.70 -6.98 -17.63
N LYS A 127 19.84 -7.20 -18.28
CA LYS A 127 20.20 -6.67 -19.60
C LYS A 127 20.62 -7.76 -20.56
N ALA A 128 20.10 -7.75 -21.78
CA ALA A 128 20.46 -8.69 -22.84
C ALA A 128 20.47 -10.17 -22.38
N GLY A 129 19.49 -10.54 -21.55
CA GLY A 129 19.38 -11.93 -21.05
C GLY A 129 20.28 -12.28 -19.87
N LYS A 130 21.05 -11.34 -19.32
CA LYS A 130 22.00 -11.53 -18.21
C LYS A 130 21.74 -10.57 -17.06
N LEU A 131 22.17 -10.95 -15.86
CA LEU A 131 22.18 -10.10 -14.67
C LEU A 131 23.51 -9.33 -14.63
N VAL A 132 23.42 -8.00 -14.59
CA VAL A 132 24.54 -7.05 -14.52
C VAL A 132 24.47 -6.33 -13.18
N PRO A 133 25.53 -6.35 -12.35
CA PRO A 133 25.52 -5.67 -11.07
C PRO A 133 25.24 -4.17 -11.20
N VAL A 134 24.38 -3.62 -10.35
CA VAL A 134 24.17 -2.17 -10.22
C VAL A 134 25.36 -1.56 -9.49
N LEU A 135 25.85 -0.40 -9.94
CA LEU A 135 27.09 0.21 -9.45
C LEU A 135 27.05 0.50 -7.95
N GLY A 136 26.05 0.92 -7.36
CA GLY A 136 25.97 1.26 -5.91
C GLY A 136 25.37 0.15 -5.06
N LYS A 137 25.30 -1.08 -5.51
CA LYS A 137 24.63 -2.19 -4.82
C LYS A 137 25.12 -2.45 -3.38
N GLU A 138 26.37 -2.14 -3.08
CA GLU A 138 26.97 -2.32 -1.74
C GLU A 138 26.26 -1.49 -0.68
N MET A 139 25.68 -0.35 -1.06
CA MET A 139 24.88 0.49 -0.18
C MET A 139 23.61 -0.22 0.31
N LEU A 140 23.13 -1.21 -0.47
CA LEU A 140 21.91 -1.97 -0.16
C LEU A 140 22.19 -3.33 0.47
N ARG A 141 23.47 -3.68 0.74
CA ARG A 141 23.78 -4.97 1.35
C ARG A 141 22.98 -5.18 2.62
N ASP A 142 22.34 -6.34 2.74
CA ASP A 142 21.50 -6.76 3.88
C ASP A 142 20.27 -5.86 4.18
N LYS A 143 19.83 -5.06 3.21
CA LYS A 143 18.71 -4.12 3.41
C LYS A 143 17.39 -4.55 2.79
N ASN A 144 17.39 -5.57 1.97
CA ASN A 144 16.21 -6.13 1.27
C ASN A 144 15.34 -5.07 0.58
N VAL A 145 15.46 -4.98 -0.73
CA VAL A 145 14.73 -4.02 -1.55
C VAL A 145 13.30 -4.50 -1.77
N LEU A 146 12.30 -3.69 -1.45
CA LEU A 146 10.88 -4.03 -1.60
C LEU A 146 10.17 -3.23 -2.70
N ALA A 147 10.73 -2.08 -3.09
CA ALA A 147 10.22 -1.34 -4.24
C ALA A 147 11.32 -0.49 -4.89
N ILE A 148 11.23 -0.33 -6.22
CA ILE A 148 12.02 0.66 -7.00
C ILE A 148 10.99 1.50 -7.76
N LEU A 149 10.94 2.82 -7.49
CA LEU A 149 9.91 3.71 -7.98
C LEU A 149 10.51 4.90 -8.74
N PRO A 150 9.83 5.46 -9.74
CA PRO A 150 10.32 6.64 -10.44
C PRO A 150 10.29 7.86 -9.51
N PHE A 151 11.37 8.65 -9.45
CA PHE A 151 11.41 9.88 -8.68
C PHE A 151 11.36 11.12 -9.59
N ASP A 152 12.31 11.20 -10.51
CA ASP A 152 12.35 12.25 -11.54
C ASP A 152 12.87 11.69 -12.88
N LYS A 153 13.40 12.55 -13.74
CA LYS A 153 13.94 12.12 -15.05
C LYS A 153 15.19 11.25 -14.92
N SER A 154 15.98 11.44 -13.87
CA SER A 154 17.32 10.85 -13.68
C SER A 154 17.44 9.98 -12.45
N ASN A 155 16.51 10.09 -11.48
CA ASN A 155 16.58 9.42 -10.20
C ASN A 155 15.40 8.49 -9.98
N SER A 156 15.63 7.49 -9.15
CA SER A 156 14.62 6.53 -8.70
C SER A 156 14.67 6.37 -7.18
N ILE A 157 13.54 6.10 -6.55
CA ILE A 157 13.47 5.76 -5.13
C ILE A 157 13.66 4.25 -4.99
N ILE A 158 14.49 3.84 -4.06
CA ILE A 158 14.59 2.46 -3.59
C ILE A 158 14.05 2.43 -2.16
N ALA A 159 13.07 1.56 -1.92
CA ALA A 159 12.51 1.32 -0.60
C ALA A 159 13.04 0.01 -0.03
N THR A 160 13.48 0.04 1.21
CA THR A 160 14.04 -1.12 1.93
C THR A 160 13.15 -1.49 3.11
N VAL A 161 13.24 -2.74 3.56
CA VAL A 161 12.37 -3.27 4.64
C VAL A 161 12.43 -2.42 5.91
N HIS A 162 13.64 -2.13 6.42
CA HIS A 162 13.84 -1.47 7.72
C HIS A 162 14.79 -0.27 7.70
N HIS A 163 15.36 0.07 6.54
CA HIS A 163 16.40 1.10 6.46
C HIS A 163 15.94 2.36 5.71
N GLY A 164 14.60 2.55 5.58
CA GLY A 164 14.04 3.72 4.91
C GLY A 164 14.27 3.74 3.41
N LEU A 165 14.37 4.93 2.85
CA LEU A 165 14.43 5.16 1.42
C LEU A 165 15.81 5.62 0.96
N TYR A 166 16.16 5.23 -0.27
CA TYR A 166 17.39 5.61 -0.95
C TYR A 166 17.05 6.22 -2.32
N LEU A 167 17.94 7.04 -2.85
CA LEU A 167 17.91 7.49 -4.23
C LEU A 167 18.96 6.76 -5.04
N MET A 168 18.55 6.23 -6.20
CA MET A 168 19.42 5.69 -7.22
C MET A 168 19.45 6.64 -8.42
N GLU A 169 20.62 7.11 -8.77
CA GLU A 169 20.89 7.94 -9.93
C GLU A 169 20.93 7.10 -11.23
N SER A 170 20.79 7.74 -12.40
CA SER A 170 20.81 7.04 -13.69
C SER A 170 22.12 6.30 -14.00
N ASN A 171 23.23 6.71 -13.38
CA ASN A 171 24.52 6.05 -13.47
C ASN A 171 24.64 4.82 -12.53
N GLY A 172 23.63 4.56 -11.69
CA GLY A 172 23.60 3.47 -10.72
C GLY A 172 24.17 3.82 -9.34
N THR A 173 24.60 5.05 -9.10
CA THR A 173 25.00 5.50 -7.76
C THR A 173 23.81 5.50 -6.82
N ILE A 174 23.96 4.91 -5.63
CA ILE A 174 22.92 4.81 -4.62
C ILE A 174 23.33 5.56 -3.36
N LYS A 175 22.43 6.39 -2.82
CA LYS A 175 22.66 7.17 -1.59
C LYS A 175 21.41 7.20 -0.72
N PRO A 176 21.54 7.27 0.62
CA PRO A 176 20.40 7.45 1.51
C PRO A 176 19.62 8.72 1.16
N TRP A 177 18.28 8.63 1.15
CA TRP A 177 17.42 9.79 1.03
C TRP A 177 16.97 10.24 2.42
N SER A 178 17.60 11.29 2.95
CA SER A 178 17.30 11.81 4.28
C SER A 178 16.01 12.62 4.26
N ILE A 179 14.93 12.04 4.79
CA ILE A 179 13.58 12.61 4.77
C ILE A 179 12.85 12.36 6.11
N PRO A 180 11.87 13.22 6.46
CA PRO A 180 11.09 13.06 7.69
C PRO A 180 10.39 11.70 7.81
N ALA A 181 9.88 11.16 6.69
CA ALA A 181 9.14 9.90 6.68
C ALA A 181 9.99 8.67 7.04
N ASN A 182 11.33 8.73 6.96
CA ASN A 182 12.17 7.57 7.26
C ASN A 182 12.01 7.06 8.69
N ALA A 183 11.69 7.94 9.64
CA ALA A 183 11.46 7.54 11.03
C ALA A 183 10.30 6.54 11.15
N ILE A 184 9.16 6.85 10.54
CA ILE A 184 7.99 5.96 10.56
C ILE A 184 8.17 4.76 9.62
N LEU A 185 8.71 4.96 8.42
CA LEU A 185 8.88 3.91 7.41
C LEU A 185 9.81 2.79 7.89
N SER A 186 10.95 3.14 8.51
CA SER A 186 11.92 2.16 9.02
C SER A 186 11.35 1.29 10.15
N GLN A 187 10.47 1.85 10.97
CA GLN A 187 9.83 1.15 12.08
C GLN A 187 8.64 0.28 11.61
N SER A 188 8.04 0.61 10.47
CA SER A 188 6.78 0.01 10.04
C SER A 188 6.95 -1.25 9.19
N GLN A 189 8.17 -1.63 8.84
CA GLN A 189 8.49 -2.78 7.97
C GLN A 189 7.82 -2.64 6.60
N ILE A 190 8.47 -1.88 5.70
CA ILE A 190 7.98 -1.72 4.33
C ILE A 190 7.90 -3.09 3.66
N ASN A 191 6.79 -3.38 3.01
CA ASN A 191 6.56 -4.62 2.26
C ASN A 191 6.43 -4.38 0.74
N ASN A 192 5.92 -3.22 0.35
CA ASN A 192 5.79 -2.83 -1.05
C ASN A 192 5.67 -1.31 -1.17
N GLY A 193 5.75 -0.82 -2.41
CA GLY A 193 5.57 0.60 -2.71
C GLY A 193 5.05 0.81 -4.11
N ILE A 194 4.31 1.89 -4.32
CA ILE A 194 3.77 2.28 -5.61
C ILE A 194 3.84 3.80 -5.79
N TYR A 195 4.12 4.21 -7.03
CA TYR A 195 3.98 5.61 -7.45
C TYR A 195 2.50 5.94 -7.63
N LEU A 196 2.07 7.03 -7.03
CA LEU A 196 0.76 7.62 -7.23
C LEU A 196 0.86 8.75 -8.27
N PHE A 197 -0.19 9.54 -8.40
CA PHE A 197 -0.16 10.77 -9.19
C PHE A 197 0.54 11.90 -8.42
N ASP A 198 0.87 12.98 -9.11
CA ASP A 198 1.43 14.23 -8.55
C ASP A 198 2.63 14.04 -7.62
N ARG A 199 3.54 13.11 -8.00
CA ARG A 199 4.77 12.80 -7.26
C ARG A 199 4.52 12.42 -5.80
N GLN A 200 3.46 11.70 -5.55
CA GLN A 200 3.20 11.02 -4.29
C GLN A 200 3.55 9.54 -4.40
N TYR A 201 3.86 8.94 -3.27
CA TYR A 201 4.28 7.55 -3.17
C TYR A 201 3.56 6.90 -2.00
N ALA A 202 2.91 5.77 -2.24
CA ALA A 202 2.32 4.96 -1.19
C ALA A 202 3.23 3.79 -0.86
N PHE A 203 3.47 3.57 0.43
CA PHE A 203 4.20 2.43 0.96
C PHE A 203 3.26 1.61 1.82
N GLY A 204 3.07 0.35 1.43
CA GLY A 204 2.38 -0.64 2.23
C GLY A 204 3.35 -1.28 3.21
N THR A 205 2.94 -1.37 4.47
CA THR A 205 3.76 -1.89 5.56
C THR A 205 3.14 -3.12 6.19
N ILE A 206 3.93 -3.89 6.91
CA ILE A 206 3.43 -5.06 7.66
C ILE A 206 2.74 -4.64 8.96
N GLN A 207 3.21 -3.58 9.60
CA GLN A 207 2.77 -3.27 10.97
C GLN A 207 1.85 -2.05 11.06
N ASN A 208 1.85 -1.17 10.05
CA ASN A 208 1.34 0.19 10.24
C ASN A 208 0.47 0.71 9.08
N GLY A 209 -0.08 -0.19 8.26
CA GLY A 209 -0.96 0.16 7.15
C GLY A 209 -0.24 0.80 5.97
N VAL A 210 -0.86 1.81 5.38
CA VAL A 210 -0.37 2.54 4.22
C VAL A 210 0.15 3.92 4.65
N ILE A 211 1.38 4.23 4.26
CA ILE A 211 2.01 5.55 4.48
C ILE A 211 2.20 6.21 3.12
N ILE A 212 1.59 7.38 2.93
CA ILE A 212 1.71 8.17 1.70
C ILE A 212 2.61 9.36 1.95
N ILE A 213 3.64 9.53 1.11
CA ILE A 213 4.55 10.66 1.18
C ILE A 213 4.49 11.49 -0.11
N ASN A 214 4.83 12.77 0.01
CA ASN A 214 5.03 13.66 -1.13
C ASN A 214 6.49 13.60 -1.65
N LYS A 215 6.77 14.37 -2.71
CA LYS A 215 8.11 14.48 -3.33
C LYS A 215 9.22 14.97 -2.38
N ASN A 216 8.86 15.64 -1.29
CA ASN A 216 9.83 16.13 -0.30
C ASN A 216 10.09 15.08 0.81
N GLY A 217 9.40 13.93 0.76
CA GLY A 217 9.50 12.90 1.78
C GLY A 217 8.72 13.20 3.05
N GLU A 218 7.77 14.13 2.99
CA GLU A 218 6.86 14.42 4.08
C GLU A 218 5.67 13.47 4.03
N VAL A 219 5.24 12.95 5.19
CA VAL A 219 4.03 12.12 5.27
C VAL A 219 2.82 13.01 5.09
N VAL A 220 2.03 12.74 4.04
CA VAL A 220 0.79 13.46 3.74
C VAL A 220 -0.46 12.71 4.20
N GLN A 221 -0.38 11.36 4.22
CA GLN A 221 -1.45 10.52 4.75
C GLN A 221 -0.84 9.28 5.42
N HIS A 222 -1.45 8.86 6.52
CA HIS A 222 -1.17 7.60 7.18
C HIS A 222 -2.48 6.89 7.46
N ILE A 223 -2.75 5.82 6.72
CA ILE A 223 -4.02 5.10 6.72
C ILE A 223 -3.78 3.72 7.32
N ASN A 224 -4.43 3.45 8.42
CA ASN A 224 -4.28 2.20 9.17
C ASN A 224 -5.63 1.76 9.77
N LYS A 225 -5.62 0.73 10.60
CA LYS A 225 -6.83 0.18 11.22
C LYS A 225 -7.59 1.22 12.07
N ASN A 226 -6.90 2.23 12.62
CA ASN A 226 -7.55 3.25 13.46
C ASN A 226 -8.34 4.28 12.66
N ASN A 227 -8.07 4.40 11.36
CA ASN A 227 -8.69 5.42 10.50
C ASN A 227 -9.17 4.90 9.14
N GLY A 228 -9.52 3.61 9.05
CA GLY A 228 -10.29 3.10 7.92
C GLY A 228 -9.86 1.77 7.32
N LEU A 229 -8.62 1.29 7.50
CA LEU A 229 -8.25 -0.03 7.00
C LEU A 229 -8.83 -1.15 7.85
N GLN A 230 -9.16 -2.27 7.21
CA GLN A 230 -9.57 -3.49 7.91
C GLN A 230 -8.41 -4.16 8.66
N ASN A 231 -7.18 -4.01 8.16
CA ASN A 231 -5.97 -4.62 8.73
C ASN A 231 -4.74 -3.73 8.47
N ASN A 232 -3.75 -3.76 9.37
CA ASN A 232 -2.51 -3.00 9.22
C ASN A 232 -1.48 -3.69 8.29
N THR A 233 -1.62 -5.00 8.05
CA THR A 233 -0.68 -5.76 7.23
C THR A 233 -1.04 -5.63 5.76
N VAL A 234 -0.26 -4.84 5.03
CA VAL A 234 -0.44 -4.58 3.61
C VAL A 234 0.43 -5.52 2.79
N LEU A 235 -0.19 -6.38 2.01
CA LEU A 235 0.49 -7.37 1.17
C LEU A 235 0.67 -6.90 -0.28
N SER A 236 -0.21 -6.03 -0.78
CA SER A 236 -0.11 -5.51 -2.15
C SER A 236 -0.78 -4.15 -2.30
N LEU A 237 -0.30 -3.37 -3.28
CA LEU A 237 -0.86 -2.09 -3.67
C LEU A 237 -1.08 -2.07 -5.18
N ALA A 238 -2.19 -1.49 -5.62
CA ALA A 238 -2.47 -1.23 -7.03
C ALA A 238 -3.27 0.08 -7.18
N VAL A 239 -3.05 0.80 -8.28
CA VAL A 239 -3.81 2.01 -8.61
C VAL A 239 -4.73 1.71 -9.79
N ASP A 240 -6.00 2.05 -9.69
CA ASP A 240 -6.95 1.89 -10.78
C ASP A 240 -6.96 3.10 -11.73
N LYS A 241 -7.75 3.01 -12.80
CA LYS A 241 -7.86 4.07 -13.82
C LYS A 241 -8.51 5.35 -13.30
N GLN A 242 -9.21 5.29 -12.18
CA GLN A 242 -9.82 6.41 -11.48
C GLN A 242 -8.91 7.00 -10.40
N SER A 243 -7.66 6.52 -10.32
CA SER A 243 -6.66 6.92 -9.32
C SER A 243 -7.02 6.53 -7.88
N ASN A 244 -7.89 5.52 -7.68
CA ASN A 244 -8.08 4.93 -6.36
C ASN A 244 -6.93 3.97 -6.05
N LEU A 245 -6.52 3.93 -4.79
CA LEU A 245 -5.55 2.97 -4.29
C LEU A 245 -6.28 1.73 -3.77
N TRP A 246 -6.00 0.58 -4.39
CA TRP A 246 -6.43 -0.71 -3.92
C TRP A 246 -5.35 -1.31 -3.03
N VAL A 247 -5.76 -1.77 -1.86
CA VAL A 247 -4.87 -2.29 -0.81
C VAL A 247 -5.28 -3.74 -0.54
N GLY A 248 -4.42 -4.67 -0.93
CA GLY A 248 -4.56 -6.07 -0.55
C GLY A 248 -3.96 -6.28 0.84
N LEU A 249 -4.77 -6.71 1.77
CA LEU A 249 -4.42 -6.89 3.17
C LEU A 249 -4.22 -8.38 3.49
N ASP A 250 -3.62 -8.69 4.64
CA ASP A 250 -3.57 -10.06 5.15
C ASP A 250 -4.99 -10.62 5.38
N ASN A 251 -5.92 -9.74 5.72
CA ASN A 251 -7.34 -10.06 5.80
C ASN A 251 -8.16 -8.96 5.12
N GLY A 252 -8.62 -9.23 3.90
CA GLY A 252 -9.51 -8.36 3.14
C GLY A 252 -8.82 -7.54 2.06
N ILE A 253 -9.63 -6.72 1.39
CA ILE A 253 -9.20 -5.78 0.35
C ILE A 253 -9.92 -4.47 0.59
N ASP A 254 -9.15 -3.38 0.68
CA ASP A 254 -9.68 -2.02 0.80
C ASP A 254 -9.45 -1.24 -0.49
N ARG A 255 -10.38 -0.35 -0.81
CA ARG A 255 -10.24 0.66 -1.85
C ARG A 255 -10.26 2.03 -1.22
N ILE A 256 -9.22 2.80 -1.45
CA ILE A 256 -9.05 4.15 -0.91
C ILE A 256 -9.19 5.15 -2.05
N ASP A 257 -10.13 6.07 -1.93
CA ASP A 257 -10.21 7.25 -2.79
C ASP A 257 -9.23 8.32 -2.26
N ILE A 258 -8.03 8.33 -2.82
CA ILE A 258 -6.94 9.21 -2.36
C ILE A 258 -7.26 10.69 -2.62
N ASN A 259 -8.09 10.98 -3.63
CA ASN A 259 -8.46 12.34 -4.02
C ASN A 259 -9.69 12.86 -3.26
N SER A 260 -10.31 12.02 -2.45
CA SER A 260 -11.49 12.42 -1.69
C SER A 260 -11.14 13.52 -0.69
N PRO A 261 -11.88 14.63 -0.65
CA PRO A 261 -11.76 15.62 0.41
C PRO A 261 -12.40 15.15 1.73
N LEU A 262 -13.01 13.96 1.74
CA LEU A 262 -13.68 13.41 2.90
C LEU A 262 -12.72 12.56 3.71
N TYR A 263 -12.70 12.80 5.01
CA TYR A 263 -11.95 12.03 6.00
C TYR A 263 -12.91 11.26 6.88
N TYR A 264 -12.58 10.03 7.15
CA TYR A 264 -13.36 9.17 8.02
C TYR A 264 -12.65 9.02 9.37
N TYR A 265 -13.40 9.25 10.45
CA TYR A 265 -12.96 8.97 11.81
C TYR A 265 -13.84 7.90 12.42
N SER A 266 -13.25 6.86 12.98
CA SER A 266 -13.94 5.80 13.70
C SER A 266 -13.47 5.77 15.15
N ASP A 267 -14.41 5.87 16.09
CA ASP A 267 -14.12 5.58 17.48
C ASP A 267 -14.16 4.07 17.73
N LEU A 268 -12.98 3.45 17.69
CA LEU A 268 -12.84 2.01 17.94
C LEU A 268 -13.08 1.63 19.42
N THR A 269 -13.07 2.62 20.32
CA THR A 269 -13.32 2.37 21.76
C THR A 269 -14.80 2.37 22.10
N GLY A 270 -15.65 2.96 21.24
CA GLY A 270 -17.10 3.13 21.46
C GLY A 270 -17.45 4.14 22.57
N ASN A 271 -16.47 4.91 23.05
CA ASN A 271 -16.68 5.84 24.17
C ASN A 271 -17.35 7.14 23.77
N ILE A 272 -17.21 7.56 22.48
CA ILE A 272 -17.80 8.82 21.98
C ILE A 272 -19.30 8.67 21.75
N GLY A 273 -19.74 7.51 21.31
CA GLY A 273 -21.16 7.24 21.02
C GLY A 273 -21.64 7.93 19.75
N THR A 274 -22.95 8.24 19.68
CA THR A 274 -23.57 8.86 18.51
C THR A 274 -23.31 10.36 18.50
N VAL A 275 -22.69 10.86 17.44
CA VAL A 275 -22.43 12.30 17.23
C VAL A 275 -23.65 12.96 16.63
N TYR A 276 -24.18 13.99 17.30
CA TYR A 276 -25.30 14.81 16.83
C TYR A 276 -24.85 16.14 16.23
N SER A 277 -23.74 16.69 16.69
CA SER A 277 -23.23 17.98 16.24
C SER A 277 -21.70 18.01 16.32
N SER A 278 -21.06 18.68 15.39
CA SER A 278 -19.63 18.93 15.42
C SER A 278 -19.32 20.37 15.03
N ILE A 279 -18.22 20.90 15.55
CA ILE A 279 -17.73 22.23 15.21
C ILE A 279 -16.23 22.32 15.43
N ILE A 280 -15.53 23.04 14.54
CA ILE A 280 -14.15 23.47 14.76
C ILE A 280 -14.17 24.87 15.33
N PHE A 281 -13.57 25.05 16.49
CA PHE A 281 -13.52 26.31 17.19
C PHE A 281 -12.19 26.41 17.96
N ASP A 282 -11.47 27.51 17.81
CA ASP A 282 -10.21 27.82 18.46
C ASP A 282 -9.17 26.65 18.38
N ASN A 283 -8.86 26.23 17.15
CA ASN A 283 -7.93 25.12 16.86
C ASN A 283 -8.28 23.79 17.58
N LYS A 284 -9.52 23.59 17.92
CA LYS A 284 -10.06 22.36 18.48
C LYS A 284 -11.28 21.89 17.68
N ILE A 285 -11.47 20.59 17.61
CA ILE A 285 -12.70 19.99 17.11
C ILE A 285 -13.52 19.48 18.30
N TYR A 286 -14.77 19.90 18.35
CA TYR A 286 -15.73 19.49 19.37
C TYR A 286 -16.80 18.59 18.77
N LEU A 287 -17.17 17.52 19.48
CA LEU A 287 -18.25 16.60 19.13
C LEU A 287 -19.29 16.61 20.24
N GLY A 288 -20.51 17.01 19.89
CA GLY A 288 -21.69 16.86 20.75
C GLY A 288 -22.34 15.49 20.52
N THR A 289 -22.44 14.70 21.56
CA THR A 289 -22.83 13.28 21.45
C THR A 289 -23.93 12.92 22.45
N ASN A 290 -24.40 11.67 22.38
CA ASN A 290 -25.30 11.12 23.39
C ASN A 290 -24.62 10.82 24.74
N GLN A 291 -23.26 10.87 24.80
CA GLN A 291 -22.48 10.60 26.03
C GLN A 291 -21.99 11.89 26.69
N GLY A 292 -21.85 12.99 25.92
CA GLY A 292 -21.32 14.26 26.38
C GLY A 292 -20.72 15.11 25.28
N LEU A 293 -19.98 16.14 25.69
CA LEU A 293 -19.17 16.97 24.83
C LEU A 293 -17.73 16.42 24.80
N PHE A 294 -17.24 16.08 23.63
CA PHE A 294 -15.87 15.63 23.43
C PHE A 294 -15.05 16.68 22.69
N VAL A 295 -13.75 16.75 22.97
CA VAL A 295 -12.82 17.69 22.36
C VAL A 295 -11.50 17.02 22.00
N SER A 296 -10.96 17.39 20.86
CA SER A 296 -9.59 17.06 20.43
C SER A 296 -8.91 18.29 19.83
N ASP A 297 -7.59 18.37 19.89
CA ASP A 297 -6.84 19.38 19.18
C ASP A 297 -7.00 19.17 17.66
N TRP A 298 -7.10 20.28 16.91
CA TRP A 298 -7.30 20.28 15.47
C TRP A 298 -6.17 21.01 14.77
N GLN A 299 -5.40 20.29 13.94
CA GLN A 299 -4.27 20.82 13.16
C GLN A 299 -4.59 20.89 11.65
N GLY A 300 -5.83 20.61 11.27
CA GLY A 300 -6.28 20.58 9.89
C GLY A 300 -6.55 19.17 9.37
N VAL A 301 -7.20 19.10 8.19
CA VAL A 301 -7.56 17.82 7.54
C VAL A 301 -6.36 17.01 7.05
N ASN A 302 -5.21 17.65 6.88
CA ASN A 302 -3.98 16.97 6.41
C ASN A 302 -3.14 16.40 7.57
N ASP A 303 -3.61 16.48 8.80
CA ASP A 303 -2.93 15.85 9.93
C ASP A 303 -3.20 14.32 9.87
N TYR A 304 -2.13 13.57 9.57
CA TYR A 304 -2.17 12.10 9.57
C TYR A 304 -2.18 11.49 10.98
N LYS A 305 -2.03 12.32 12.02
CA LYS A 305 -2.15 11.87 13.41
C LYS A 305 -3.62 11.63 13.73
N SER A 306 -3.88 10.52 14.41
CA SER A 306 -5.22 10.21 14.88
C SER A 306 -5.71 11.27 15.87
N LEU A 307 -6.96 11.73 15.70
CA LEU A 307 -7.63 12.57 16.66
C LEU A 307 -7.77 11.82 18.00
N ASN A 308 -7.46 12.50 19.09
CA ASN A 308 -7.57 11.96 20.44
C ASN A 308 -8.64 12.70 21.21
N PHE A 309 -9.88 12.22 21.11
CA PHE A 309 -11.02 12.83 21.77
C PHE A 309 -11.04 12.50 23.26
N ARG A 310 -11.24 13.53 24.06
CA ARG A 310 -11.47 13.47 25.51
C ARG A 310 -12.78 14.13 25.87
N ILE A 311 -13.49 13.59 26.85
CA ILE A 311 -14.72 14.20 27.33
C ILE A 311 -14.41 15.50 28.07
N VAL A 312 -15.19 16.54 27.82
CA VAL A 312 -15.15 17.79 28.58
C VAL A 312 -15.74 17.50 29.97
N PRO A 313 -15.05 17.84 31.07
CA PRO A 313 -15.57 17.61 32.41
C PRO A 313 -16.95 18.20 32.63
N ASN A 314 -17.83 17.48 33.34
CA ASN A 314 -19.19 17.86 33.64
C ASN A 314 -20.15 18.03 32.44
N SER A 315 -19.77 17.46 31.28
CA SER A 315 -20.60 17.47 30.08
C SER A 315 -21.34 16.16 29.81
N GLN A 316 -21.39 15.26 30.78
CA GLN A 316 -22.10 13.99 30.63
C GLN A 316 -23.59 14.21 30.39
N GLY A 317 -24.11 13.53 29.35
CA GLY A 317 -25.49 13.66 28.88
C GLY A 317 -25.56 13.94 27.39
N GLN A 318 -26.74 14.36 26.93
CA GLN A 318 -26.93 14.53 25.49
C GLN A 318 -26.62 15.97 25.07
N VAL A 319 -25.67 16.12 24.17
CA VAL A 319 -25.30 17.37 23.52
C VAL A 319 -25.89 17.41 22.12
N TRP A 320 -26.96 18.17 21.93
CA TRP A 320 -27.74 18.19 20.70
C TRP A 320 -27.18 19.13 19.64
N LYS A 321 -26.61 20.26 20.08
CA LYS A 321 -26.20 21.33 19.18
C LYS A 321 -24.96 22.04 19.69
N LEU A 322 -24.03 22.30 18.77
CA LEU A 322 -22.90 23.21 18.98
C LEU A 322 -23.02 24.37 18.00
N ALA A 323 -22.74 25.58 18.44
CA ALA A 323 -22.80 26.78 17.60
C ALA A 323 -21.78 27.82 18.05
N ASN A 324 -21.18 28.50 17.09
CA ASN A 324 -20.42 29.72 17.36
C ASN A 324 -21.40 30.91 17.32
N ILE A 325 -21.60 31.55 18.44
CA ILE A 325 -22.43 32.74 18.55
C ILE A 325 -21.60 33.91 19.05
N LYS A 326 -21.36 34.89 18.19
CA LYS A 326 -20.55 36.09 18.50
C LYS A 326 -19.17 35.80 19.08
N GLY A 327 -18.48 34.74 18.55
CA GLY A 327 -17.16 34.35 19.01
C GLY A 327 -17.12 33.48 20.27
N GLN A 328 -18.29 33.03 20.76
CA GLN A 328 -18.40 32.08 21.87
C GLN A 328 -18.91 30.72 21.36
N LEU A 329 -18.36 29.65 21.87
CA LEU A 329 -18.85 28.30 21.61
C LEU A 329 -20.01 27.99 22.56
N ILE A 330 -21.18 27.81 21.99
CA ILE A 330 -22.41 27.51 22.72
C ILE A 330 -22.74 26.03 22.57
N CYS A 331 -23.05 25.40 23.70
CA CYS A 331 -23.41 23.97 23.79
C CYS A 331 -24.86 23.84 24.23
N GLY A 332 -25.73 23.35 23.36
CA GLY A 332 -27.11 22.96 23.69
C GLY A 332 -27.13 21.53 24.24
N HIS A 333 -27.30 21.42 25.53
CA HIS A 333 -27.29 20.19 26.29
C HIS A 333 -28.68 19.84 26.80
N ASN A 334 -29.00 18.57 27.12
CA ASN A 334 -30.31 18.22 27.69
C ASN A 334 -30.58 18.88 29.04
N ASN A 335 -29.56 19.35 29.76
CA ASN A 335 -29.69 20.05 31.04
C ASN A 335 -29.69 21.61 30.92
N GLY A 336 -29.66 22.14 29.69
CA GLY A 336 -29.65 23.58 29.46
C GLY A 336 -28.65 24.02 28.37
N THR A 337 -28.42 25.32 28.32
CA THR A 337 -27.46 25.91 27.38
C THR A 337 -26.23 26.37 28.14
N PHE A 338 -25.05 26.05 27.59
CA PHE A 338 -23.78 26.33 28.23
C PHE A 338 -22.84 27.06 27.27
N VAL A 339 -21.97 27.90 27.83
CA VAL A 339 -20.79 28.42 27.14
C VAL A 339 -19.62 27.46 27.36
N VAL A 340 -18.90 27.12 26.28
CA VAL A 340 -17.72 26.27 26.34
C VAL A 340 -16.48 27.15 26.22
N ASP A 341 -15.60 27.07 27.20
CA ASP A 341 -14.31 27.74 27.20
C ASP A 341 -13.19 26.72 27.35
N GLY A 342 -12.53 26.45 26.24
CA GLY A 342 -11.51 25.41 26.15
C GLY A 342 -12.01 24.01 26.56
N ASN A 343 -11.66 23.57 27.76
CA ASN A 343 -12.04 22.26 28.31
C ASN A 343 -13.07 22.38 29.45
N THR A 344 -13.72 23.50 29.60
CA THR A 344 -14.72 23.75 30.66
C THR A 344 -16.08 24.17 30.07
N MET A 345 -17.13 23.93 30.80
CA MET A 345 -18.48 24.25 30.41
C MET A 345 -19.18 25.03 31.55
N HIS A 346 -19.73 26.20 31.23
CA HIS A 346 -20.40 27.12 32.20
C HIS A 346 -21.83 27.39 31.74
N GLN A 347 -22.77 27.44 32.67
CA GLN A 347 -24.18 27.76 32.40
C GLN A 347 -24.40 29.26 32.24
#